data_dc56f8e6d6712be6ece369b19a27ff35
#
_entry.id   dc56f8e6d6712be6ece369b19a27ff35
#
_cell.length_a   1.000
_cell.length_b   1.000
_cell.length_c   1.000
_cell.angle_alpha   90.00
_cell.angle_beta   90.00
_cell.angle_gamma   90.00
#
_symmetry.space_group_name_H-M   'P 1'
#
loop_
_entity.id
_entity.type
_entity.pdbx_description
1 polymer ?
#
loop_
_entity_poly.entity_id
_entity_poly.type
_entity_poly.pdbx_seq_one_letter_code
_entity_poly.pdbx_strand_id
1 'polypeptide(L)'
;MAAEKRLAEMCEAFPLGYTPKVVWRGYRVTAGLAYYRVGVIGLSTRVLKDEKAVIETLVHEYAHLLAVARHGVRAAGHGAAWQRAMRDLGQEPKVRHNYEVERNVARQSVTYLCLRCGKHVVRARRLPRRRKYVHAQCGGDLRLAKVERITVVASDA
;
A
#
# COMPACT_ATOMS: atom_id res chain seq x y z
N MET A 1 -3.39 7.25 -24.62
CA MET A 1 -2.13 7.32 -23.88
C MET A 1 -1.61 5.92 -23.60
N ALA A 2 -0.30 5.74 -23.30
CA ALA A 2 0.32 4.38 -23.21
C ALA A 2 -0.40 3.42 -22.25
N ALA A 3 -0.87 3.89 -21.10
CA ALA A 3 -1.61 3.05 -20.16
C ALA A 3 -2.94 2.54 -20.71
N GLU A 4 -3.68 3.34 -21.46
CA GLU A 4 -4.95 2.94 -22.08
C GLU A 4 -4.71 1.94 -23.23
N LYS A 5 -3.68 2.18 -24.04
CA LYS A 5 -3.25 1.23 -25.08
C LYS A 5 -2.88 -0.11 -24.46
N ARG A 6 -2.04 -0.10 -23.42
CA ARG A 6 -1.62 -1.32 -22.70
C ARG A 6 -2.80 -2.04 -22.08
N LEU A 7 -3.75 -1.31 -21.51
CA LEU A 7 -4.97 -1.90 -20.97
C LEU A 7 -5.79 -2.61 -22.06
N ALA A 8 -5.97 -1.98 -23.21
CA ALA A 8 -6.71 -2.56 -24.32
C ALA A 8 -6.04 -3.87 -24.81
N GLU A 9 -4.72 -3.86 -24.99
CA GLU A 9 -3.94 -5.06 -25.37
C GLU A 9 -4.13 -6.21 -24.35
N MET A 10 -4.12 -5.89 -23.05
CA MET A 10 -4.33 -6.91 -22.00
C MET A 10 -5.76 -7.43 -22.00
N CYS A 11 -6.75 -6.55 -22.21
CA CYS A 11 -8.16 -6.97 -22.30
C CYS A 11 -8.42 -7.89 -23.51
N GLU A 12 -7.75 -7.65 -24.63
CA GLU A 12 -7.84 -8.47 -25.83
C GLU A 12 -7.17 -9.84 -25.64
N ALA A 13 -5.93 -9.85 -25.16
CA ALA A 13 -5.15 -11.07 -24.99
C ALA A 13 -5.61 -11.95 -23.83
N PHE A 14 -6.09 -11.35 -22.76
CA PHE A 14 -6.47 -12.02 -21.49
C PHE A 14 -7.80 -11.47 -20.96
N PRO A 15 -8.93 -11.76 -21.59
CA PRO A 15 -10.21 -11.17 -21.26
C PRO A 15 -10.68 -11.53 -19.85
N LEU A 16 -11.25 -10.53 -19.15
CA LEU A 16 -11.85 -10.70 -17.82
C LEU A 16 -13.36 -11.01 -17.86
N GLY A 17 -13.96 -10.96 -19.04
CA GLY A 17 -15.42 -10.96 -19.21
C GLY A 17 -16.07 -9.58 -19.03
N TYR A 18 -15.26 -8.55 -18.73
CA TYR A 18 -15.64 -7.14 -18.66
C TYR A 18 -14.42 -6.26 -18.92
N THR A 19 -14.64 -4.98 -19.26
CA THR A 19 -13.55 -4.01 -19.46
C THR A 19 -13.32 -3.23 -18.15
N PRO A 20 -12.17 -3.37 -17.49
CA PRO A 20 -11.89 -2.63 -16.26
C PRO A 20 -11.67 -1.14 -16.55
N LYS A 21 -12.08 -0.30 -15.59
CA LYS A 21 -11.84 1.14 -15.65
C LYS A 21 -10.58 1.51 -14.88
N VAL A 22 -9.73 2.35 -15.47
CA VAL A 22 -8.59 2.96 -14.77
C VAL A 22 -9.02 4.29 -14.16
N VAL A 23 -8.69 4.50 -12.88
CA VAL A 23 -8.94 5.75 -12.17
C VAL A 23 -7.66 6.22 -11.47
N TRP A 24 -7.40 7.51 -11.57
CA TRP A 24 -6.27 8.14 -10.89
C TRP A 24 -6.65 8.55 -9.46
N ARG A 25 -5.78 8.25 -8.51
CA ARG A 25 -6.00 8.51 -7.08
C ARG A 25 -4.76 9.12 -6.44
N GLY A 26 -4.95 9.95 -5.44
CA GLY A 26 -3.85 10.56 -4.67
C GLY A 26 -3.27 9.64 -3.59
N TYR A 27 -3.04 8.35 -3.87
CA TYR A 27 -2.43 7.45 -2.89
C TYR A 27 -1.01 7.91 -2.55
N ARG A 28 -0.65 7.88 -1.26
CA ARG A 28 0.65 8.37 -0.78
C ARG A 28 1.71 7.27 -0.70
N VAL A 29 1.30 6.03 -0.46
CA VAL A 29 2.22 4.90 -0.20
C VAL A 29 1.94 3.69 -1.07
N THR A 30 0.80 3.65 -1.75
CA THR A 30 0.36 2.56 -2.63
C THR A 30 0.44 3.02 -4.06
N ALA A 31 1.13 2.28 -4.92
CA ALA A 31 1.27 2.61 -6.34
C ALA A 31 -0.04 2.37 -7.10
N GLY A 32 -0.70 1.25 -6.85
CA GLY A 32 -1.97 0.87 -7.44
C GLY A 32 -2.85 0.06 -6.49
N LEU A 33 -4.10 -0.17 -6.89
CA LEU A 33 -5.04 -1.03 -6.19
C LEU A 33 -6.09 -1.60 -7.14
N ALA A 34 -6.25 -2.91 -7.17
CA ALA A 34 -7.29 -3.61 -7.93
C ALA A 34 -8.58 -3.74 -7.12
N TYR A 35 -9.64 -3.10 -7.57
CA TYR A 35 -10.98 -3.21 -7.00
C TYR A 35 -11.76 -4.28 -7.77
N TYR A 36 -11.45 -5.54 -7.52
CA TYR A 36 -11.96 -6.69 -8.29
C TYR A 36 -13.49 -6.84 -8.25
N ARG A 37 -14.18 -6.34 -7.22
CA ARG A 37 -15.65 -6.40 -7.11
C ARG A 37 -16.38 -5.45 -8.06
N VAL A 38 -15.70 -4.39 -8.49
CA VAL A 38 -16.30 -3.34 -9.33
C VAL A 38 -15.55 -3.13 -10.64
N GLY A 39 -14.54 -3.95 -10.92
CA GLY A 39 -13.76 -3.88 -12.15
C GLY A 39 -13.00 -2.57 -12.34
N VAL A 40 -12.37 -2.06 -11.28
CA VAL A 40 -11.65 -0.78 -11.32
C VAL A 40 -10.19 -0.99 -10.90
N ILE A 41 -9.27 -0.35 -11.61
CA ILE A 41 -7.85 -0.25 -11.26
C ILE A 41 -7.56 1.19 -10.84
N GLY A 42 -7.19 1.40 -9.59
CA GLY A 42 -6.72 2.68 -9.09
C GLY A 42 -5.22 2.81 -9.28
N LEU A 43 -4.74 3.91 -9.87
CA LEU A 43 -3.32 4.25 -10.03
C LEU A 43 -2.99 5.53 -9.27
N SER A 44 -1.80 5.58 -8.65
CA SER A 44 -1.40 6.74 -7.84
C SER A 44 -0.81 7.87 -8.70
N THR A 45 -1.37 9.07 -8.57
CA THR A 45 -0.77 10.29 -9.14
C THR A 45 0.46 10.77 -8.36
N ARG A 46 0.68 10.27 -7.13
CA ARG A 46 1.77 10.72 -6.25
C ARG A 46 2.98 9.80 -6.28
N VAL A 47 2.76 8.49 -6.39
CA VAL A 47 3.81 7.47 -6.35
C VAL A 47 4.38 7.19 -7.73
N LEU A 48 3.54 7.18 -8.76
CA LEU A 48 3.93 6.87 -10.14
C LEU A 48 4.46 8.14 -10.83
N LYS A 49 5.76 8.20 -11.08
CA LYS A 49 6.43 9.41 -11.62
C LYS A 49 6.75 9.32 -13.10
N ASP A 50 6.78 8.12 -13.65
CA ASP A 50 7.14 7.87 -15.05
C ASP A 50 6.20 6.83 -15.68
N GLU A 51 6.22 6.75 -17.00
CA GLU A 51 5.37 5.86 -17.78
C GLU A 51 5.65 4.39 -17.49
N LYS A 52 6.91 4.03 -17.27
CA LYS A 52 7.30 2.66 -16.95
C LYS A 52 6.67 2.19 -15.65
N ALA A 53 6.75 3.01 -14.59
CA ALA A 53 6.11 2.73 -13.30
C ALA A 53 4.58 2.60 -13.43
N VAL A 54 3.96 3.43 -14.26
CA VAL A 54 2.52 3.37 -14.56
C VAL A 54 2.17 2.02 -15.21
N ILE A 55 2.89 1.63 -16.26
CA ILE A 55 2.65 0.38 -17.00
C ILE A 55 2.88 -0.84 -16.11
N GLU A 56 4.00 -0.90 -15.37
CA GLU A 56 4.31 -1.99 -14.45
C GLU A 56 3.22 -2.15 -13.39
N THR A 57 2.76 -1.04 -12.80
CA THR A 57 1.69 -1.06 -11.80
C THR A 57 0.35 -1.46 -12.43
N LEU A 58 0.03 -0.96 -13.61
CA LEU A 58 -1.19 -1.32 -14.33
C LEU A 58 -1.24 -2.85 -14.59
N VAL A 59 -0.14 -3.45 -15.05
CA VAL A 59 -0.03 -4.89 -15.28
C VAL A 59 -0.19 -5.66 -13.97
N HIS A 60 0.44 -5.19 -12.88
CA HIS A 60 0.32 -5.80 -11.55
C HIS A 60 -1.14 -5.84 -11.06
N GLU A 61 -1.85 -4.72 -11.17
CA GLU A 61 -3.25 -4.64 -10.74
C GLU A 61 -4.19 -5.42 -11.68
N TYR A 62 -3.88 -5.44 -12.99
CA TYR A 62 -4.62 -6.27 -13.94
C TYR A 62 -4.46 -7.77 -13.63
N ALA A 63 -3.25 -8.20 -13.24
CA ALA A 63 -2.99 -9.58 -12.82
C ALA A 63 -3.85 -10.00 -11.62
N HIS A 64 -4.14 -9.09 -10.67
CA HIS A 64 -5.08 -9.35 -9.59
C HIS A 64 -6.50 -9.57 -10.10
N LEU A 65 -6.97 -8.73 -11.03
CA LEU A 65 -8.29 -8.90 -11.65
C LEU A 65 -8.36 -10.23 -12.42
N LEU A 66 -7.30 -10.57 -13.17
CA LEU A 66 -7.24 -11.80 -13.96
C LEU A 66 -7.22 -13.06 -13.07
N ALA A 67 -6.46 -13.03 -11.97
CA ALA A 67 -6.44 -14.12 -11.00
C ALA A 67 -7.83 -14.33 -10.36
N VAL A 68 -8.51 -13.25 -10.01
CA VAL A 68 -9.89 -13.33 -9.46
C VAL A 68 -10.90 -13.80 -10.50
N ALA A 69 -10.81 -13.33 -11.74
CA ALA A 69 -11.68 -13.74 -12.83
C ALA A 69 -11.58 -15.25 -13.12
N ARG A 70 -10.35 -15.79 -13.07
CA ARG A 70 -10.09 -17.21 -13.35
C ARG A 70 -10.36 -18.16 -12.18
N HIS A 71 -10.13 -17.70 -10.94
CA HIS A 71 -10.07 -18.58 -9.76
C HIS A 71 -10.92 -18.09 -8.58
N GLY A 72 -11.69 -17.02 -8.78
CA GLY A 72 -12.56 -16.44 -7.74
C GLY A 72 -11.81 -15.60 -6.71
N VAL A 73 -12.55 -15.00 -5.79
CA VAL A 73 -12.08 -13.98 -4.81
C VAL A 73 -10.95 -14.48 -3.91
N ARG A 74 -10.88 -15.79 -3.64
CA ARG A 74 -9.78 -16.36 -2.85
C ARG A 74 -8.39 -16.19 -3.49
N ALA A 75 -8.35 -15.94 -4.81
CA ALA A 75 -7.13 -15.70 -5.57
C ALA A 75 -6.71 -14.22 -5.61
N ALA A 76 -7.37 -13.33 -4.87
CA ALA A 76 -7.10 -11.89 -4.90
C ALA A 76 -5.71 -11.47 -4.38
N GLY A 77 -5.01 -12.33 -3.63
CA GLY A 77 -3.65 -12.06 -3.12
C GLY A 77 -2.53 -12.39 -4.11
N HIS A 78 -1.29 -12.21 -3.69
CA HIS A 78 -0.07 -12.51 -4.49
C HIS A 78 0.30 -14.01 -4.52
N GLY A 79 -0.69 -14.90 -4.43
CA GLY A 79 -0.51 -16.35 -4.49
C GLY A 79 -0.18 -16.87 -5.88
N ALA A 80 -0.18 -18.21 -6.03
CA ALA A 80 0.20 -18.87 -7.28
C ALA A 80 -0.63 -18.45 -8.49
N ALA A 81 -1.94 -18.14 -8.31
CA ALA A 81 -2.81 -17.68 -9.38
C ALA A 81 -2.39 -16.29 -9.92
N TRP A 82 -2.11 -15.34 -9.01
CA TRP A 82 -1.59 -14.02 -9.38
C TRP A 82 -0.20 -14.11 -10.03
N GLN A 83 0.70 -14.95 -9.51
CA GLN A 83 2.02 -15.13 -10.10
C GLN A 83 1.95 -15.70 -11.52
N ARG A 84 1.04 -16.64 -11.79
CA ARG A 84 0.79 -17.13 -13.16
C ARG A 84 0.26 -16.00 -14.04
N ALA A 85 -0.73 -15.23 -13.57
CA ALA A 85 -1.27 -14.11 -14.32
C ALA A 85 -0.20 -13.07 -14.67
N MET A 86 0.74 -12.77 -13.76
CA MET A 86 1.87 -11.88 -14.04
C MET A 86 2.77 -12.41 -15.17
N ARG A 87 3.09 -13.71 -15.14
CA ARG A 87 3.90 -14.34 -16.20
C ARG A 87 3.16 -14.36 -17.55
N ASP A 88 1.87 -14.68 -17.56
CA ASP A 88 1.02 -14.63 -18.74
C ASP A 88 1.06 -13.23 -19.38
N LEU A 89 1.04 -12.18 -18.55
CA LEU A 89 1.11 -10.78 -18.97
C LEU A 89 2.55 -10.32 -19.34
N GLY A 90 3.52 -11.24 -19.31
CA GLY A 90 4.93 -10.97 -19.70
C GLY A 90 5.73 -10.23 -18.61
N GLN A 91 5.32 -10.31 -17.34
CA GLN A 91 5.98 -9.64 -16.24
C GLN A 91 6.45 -10.64 -15.15
N GLU A 92 7.60 -10.33 -14.56
CA GLU A 92 8.07 -11.03 -13.36
C GLU A 92 7.14 -10.77 -12.16
N PRO A 93 6.73 -11.78 -11.38
CA PRO A 93 5.81 -11.63 -10.26
C PRO A 93 6.48 -10.99 -9.04
N LYS A 94 6.77 -9.70 -9.11
CA LYS A 94 7.32 -8.89 -8.01
C LYS A 94 6.20 -8.36 -7.14
N VAL A 95 6.15 -8.83 -5.87
CA VAL A 95 5.10 -8.44 -4.91
C VAL A 95 5.25 -6.99 -4.43
N ARG A 96 6.47 -6.44 -4.42
CA ARG A 96 6.75 -5.08 -3.94
C ARG A 96 7.44 -4.27 -5.01
N HIS A 97 6.98 -3.04 -5.19
CA HIS A 97 7.67 -2.03 -5.98
C HIS A 97 8.62 -1.23 -5.09
N ASN A 98 9.81 -0.90 -5.60
CA ASN A 98 10.78 -0.04 -4.91
C ASN A 98 10.58 1.44 -5.27
N TYR A 99 9.34 1.88 -5.48
CA TYR A 99 9.07 3.29 -5.74
C TYR A 99 9.33 4.13 -4.48
N GLU A 100 9.87 5.32 -4.69
CA GLU A 100 9.94 6.32 -3.64
C GLU A 100 8.52 6.70 -3.22
N VAL A 101 8.19 6.42 -1.97
CA VAL A 101 6.89 6.76 -1.40
C VAL A 101 7.10 7.81 -0.31
N GLU A 102 6.22 8.79 -0.27
CA GLU A 102 6.09 9.67 0.87
C GLU A 102 5.71 8.83 2.10
N ARG A 103 6.71 8.27 2.77
CA ARG A 103 6.46 7.57 4.03
C ARG A 103 5.81 8.56 4.98
N ASN A 104 4.72 8.15 5.62
CA ASN A 104 4.07 8.94 6.64
C ASN A 104 5.12 9.35 7.66
N VAL A 105 5.63 10.58 7.55
CA VAL A 105 6.34 11.22 8.64
C VAL A 105 5.37 11.19 9.81
N ALA A 106 5.80 10.65 10.95
CA ALA A 106 4.95 10.52 12.11
C ALA A 106 4.39 11.92 12.44
N ARG A 107 3.08 12.11 12.27
CA ARG A 107 2.43 13.42 12.52
C ARG A 107 2.39 13.76 14.01
N GLN A 108 2.83 12.84 14.86
CA GLN A 108 2.89 13.02 16.31
C GLN A 108 4.01 12.16 16.91
N SER A 109 4.59 12.66 17.98
CA SER A 109 5.44 11.91 18.91
C SER A 109 4.65 11.68 20.20
N VAL A 110 4.59 10.45 20.65
CA VAL A 110 3.88 10.06 21.87
C VAL A 110 4.89 9.47 22.84
N THR A 111 5.11 10.14 23.94
CA THR A 111 6.06 9.74 24.97
C THR A 111 5.32 9.11 26.15
N TYR A 112 5.75 7.92 26.54
CA TYR A 112 5.32 7.23 27.75
C TYR A 112 6.46 7.19 28.75
N LEU A 113 6.14 7.37 30.03
CA LEU A 113 7.05 7.21 31.14
C LEU A 113 6.85 5.84 31.78
N CYS A 114 7.93 5.10 31.99
CA CYS A 114 7.92 3.89 32.78
C CYS A 114 7.90 4.23 34.27
N LEU A 115 6.86 3.82 34.99
CA LEU A 115 6.70 4.11 36.40
C LEU A 115 7.70 3.37 37.33
N ARG A 116 8.37 2.34 36.81
CA ARG A 116 9.35 1.56 37.56
C ARG A 116 10.78 2.08 37.43
N CYS A 117 11.22 2.37 36.17
CA CYS A 117 12.61 2.72 35.92
C CYS A 117 12.81 4.17 35.42
N GLY A 118 11.74 4.96 35.29
CA GLY A 118 11.81 6.35 34.87
C GLY A 118 12.16 6.58 33.39
N LYS A 119 12.41 5.52 32.61
CA LYS A 119 12.76 5.66 31.20
C LYS A 119 11.57 6.09 30.36
N HIS A 120 11.84 6.90 29.34
CA HIS A 120 10.87 7.31 28.36
C HIS A 120 10.83 6.34 27.18
N VAL A 121 9.61 6.00 26.72
CA VAL A 121 9.34 5.20 25.52
C VAL A 121 8.61 6.07 24.51
N VAL A 122 9.26 6.37 23.38
CA VAL A 122 8.68 7.22 22.32
C VAL A 122 8.08 6.37 21.22
N ARG A 123 6.89 6.74 20.76
CA ARG A 123 6.14 6.05 19.71
C ARG A 123 5.48 7.05 18.76
N ALA A 124 5.27 6.63 17.50
CA ALA A 124 4.55 7.43 16.50
C ALA A 124 3.02 7.44 16.70
N ARG A 125 2.47 6.50 17.46
CA ARG A 125 1.03 6.37 17.70
C ARG A 125 0.74 6.08 19.17
N ARG A 126 -0.42 6.55 19.63
CA ARG A 126 -0.91 6.20 20.97
C ARG A 126 -1.17 4.71 21.09
N LEU A 127 -0.83 4.16 22.24
CA LEU A 127 -1.23 2.81 22.63
C LEU A 127 -2.75 2.76 22.86
N PRO A 128 -3.45 1.70 22.44
CA PRO A 128 -4.88 1.53 22.68
C PRO A 128 -5.25 1.61 24.18
N ARG A 129 -6.28 2.37 24.52
CA ARG A 129 -6.65 2.64 25.93
C ARG A 129 -7.16 1.42 26.70
N ARG A 130 -7.60 0.37 26.02
CA ARG A 130 -8.22 -0.81 26.65
C ARG A 130 -7.24 -1.89 27.09
N ARG A 131 -5.91 -1.66 26.99
CA ARG A 131 -4.87 -2.62 27.34
C ARG A 131 -3.86 -1.98 28.27
N LYS A 132 -3.34 -2.76 29.23
CA LYS A 132 -2.16 -2.39 30.02
C LYS A 132 -0.90 -2.63 29.17
N TYR A 133 0.04 -1.74 29.27
CA TYR A 133 1.32 -1.82 28.57
C TYR A 133 2.44 -1.68 29.57
N VAL A 134 3.43 -2.56 29.44
CA VAL A 134 4.60 -2.58 30.30
C VAL A 134 5.87 -2.27 29.49
N HIS A 135 6.86 -1.73 30.18
CA HIS A 135 8.16 -1.47 29.61
C HIS A 135 8.91 -2.79 29.41
N ALA A 136 9.31 -3.11 28.18
CA ALA A 136 9.88 -4.40 27.79
C ALA A 136 11.14 -4.79 28.60
N GLN A 137 11.94 -3.80 29.04
CA GLN A 137 13.19 -4.06 29.75
C GLN A 137 13.00 -4.32 31.25
N CYS A 138 11.99 -3.76 31.90
CA CYS A 138 11.85 -3.85 33.35
C CYS A 138 10.45 -4.29 33.83
N GLY A 139 9.48 -4.46 32.94
CA GLY A 139 8.12 -4.86 33.29
C GLY A 139 7.29 -3.78 34.01
N GLY A 140 7.80 -2.55 34.14
CA GLY A 140 7.08 -1.46 34.79
C GLY A 140 5.96 -0.89 33.91
N ASP A 141 4.86 -0.43 34.52
CA ASP A 141 3.73 0.15 33.81
C ASP A 141 4.11 1.41 33.03
N LEU A 142 3.59 1.52 31.79
CA LEU A 142 3.78 2.68 30.94
C LEU A 142 2.63 3.68 31.11
N ARG A 143 2.94 4.90 31.53
CA ARG A 143 2.01 6.02 31.65
C ARG A 143 2.25 7.03 30.53
N LEU A 144 1.19 7.52 29.90
CA LEU A 144 1.27 8.58 28.89
C LEU A 144 1.83 9.85 29.58
N ALA A 145 2.98 10.34 29.08
CA ALA A 145 3.63 11.54 29.58
C ALA A 145 3.36 12.74 28.65
N LYS A 146 3.55 12.59 27.33
CA LYS A 146 3.46 13.71 26.38
C LYS A 146 2.94 13.26 25.03
N VAL A 147 2.24 14.14 24.32
CA VAL A 147 1.90 14.00 22.90
C VAL A 147 2.25 15.30 22.20
N GLU A 148 3.16 15.23 21.26
CA GLU A 148 3.59 16.36 20.47
C GLU A 148 3.13 16.15 19.02
N ARG A 149 2.53 17.17 18.41
CA ARG A 149 2.25 17.17 16.98
C ARG A 149 3.52 17.61 16.25
N ILE A 150 3.96 16.80 15.28
CA ILE A 150 5.07 17.16 14.39
C ILE A 150 4.46 17.89 13.20
N THR A 151 4.70 19.19 13.11
CA THR A 151 4.36 19.97 11.92
C THR A 151 5.48 19.75 10.91
N VAL A 152 5.22 18.97 9.86
CA VAL A 152 6.14 18.89 8.72
C VAL A 152 5.95 20.17 7.93
N VAL A 153 6.89 21.08 8.01
CA VAL A 153 6.99 22.19 7.06
C VAL A 153 7.38 21.55 5.73
N ALA A 154 6.49 21.59 4.74
CA ALA A 154 6.84 21.23 3.39
C ALA A 154 7.96 22.18 2.95
N SER A 155 9.17 21.66 2.77
CA SER A 155 10.21 22.38 2.05
C SER A 155 9.80 22.40 0.59
N ASP A 156 9.33 23.56 0.14
CA ASP A 156 9.20 23.87 -1.28
C ASP A 156 10.60 23.77 -1.90
N ALA A 157 10.76 22.84 -2.83
CA ALA A 157 11.87 22.77 -3.77
C ALA A 157 11.32 22.39 -5.13
#